data_63fa4edb0f11ef78a77e2771d0b75480
#
_entry.id   63fa4edb0f11ef78a77e2771d0b75480
#
_cell.length_a   1.000
_cell.length_b   1.000
_cell.length_c   1.000
_cell.angle_alpha   90.00
_cell.angle_beta   90.00
_cell.angle_gamma   90.00
#
_symmetry.space_group_name_H-M   'P 1'
#
loop_
_entity.id
_entity.type
_entity.pdbx_description
1 polymer ?
#
loop_
_entity_poly.entity_id
_entity_poly.type
_entity_poly.pdbx_seq_one_letter_code
_entity_poly.pdbx_strand_id
1 'polypeptide(L)'
;MLRFLKFFFFIFTVSILLIALLPFFIDKQKIAALIEDRLINDFKVNLTFDKNISLNFFPKPTLKIYSVRYLDNKNNIEVIADKISLVATWRSIVNLKPEIESLEVFKPIVNFDNKNKFSNSKNLYLIKNTDESLIKSFRSRLQNFNVIKINQGVVNFSQDSLKNVNLIFKSETDFKVKGDFEFPRLASKLIFDLVEKDNFFNFIIQQKINEKNIIQYRGDLRFFDKYFSINGKARSNFVNATEISKLFGNLSYIIIPNIRLVNTQVLGNEINLNFKIDKIEINGAFLDSTEFDLKFSNRILKVNDFKANYNGADINGDLNYLLANKRFSGRSSIKKLMVLKEYFGLSNIDLFDGIVDCSITYKGNISDNNFEKIVKSVDSKGNCESGQIKVSGVDFEQIAKTVDKINDFQSLIKIINKKTFGKESKFDKITLKFVTKNGYFYIKPLEAFHKNLTLSSNGKFNILKDYLTLDSKAYFKTTKYKDLPAVGINMTGPSANPEVSYDLSELKQKIFNEGVKKILKEKKSIVVDPDVINDFFKKNLKKEFDPSKIIDFFS
;
A
#
# COMPACT_ATOMS: atom_id res chain seq x y z
N MET A 1 -31.25 62.88 -39.29
CA MET A 1 -30.70 61.60 -38.79
C MET A 1 -30.00 61.80 -37.46
N LEU A 2 -29.02 62.66 -37.32
CA LEU A 2 -28.22 62.84 -36.08
C LEU A 2 -29.06 63.28 -34.84
N ARG A 3 -30.10 64.11 -35.01
CA ARG A 3 -30.98 64.52 -33.90
C ARG A 3 -31.87 63.35 -33.41
N PHE A 4 -32.32 62.48 -34.31
CA PHE A 4 -33.08 61.28 -33.97
C PHE A 4 -32.24 60.27 -33.23
N LEU A 5 -30.95 60.08 -33.61
CA LEU A 5 -30.03 59.24 -32.95
C LEU A 5 -29.67 59.71 -31.50
N LYS A 6 -29.49 61.04 -31.33
CA LYS A 6 -29.30 61.66 -30.02
C LYS A 6 -30.55 61.51 -29.12
N PHE A 7 -31.73 61.67 -29.64
CA PHE A 7 -32.97 61.46 -28.89
C PHE A 7 -33.15 59.98 -28.48
N PHE A 8 -32.90 59.08 -29.39
CA PHE A 8 -32.94 57.65 -29.09
C PHE A 8 -31.89 57.26 -28.03
N PHE A 9 -30.68 57.77 -28.13
CA PHE A 9 -29.64 57.56 -27.15
C PHE A 9 -29.99 58.15 -25.78
N PHE A 10 -30.63 59.31 -25.74
CA PHE A 10 -31.11 59.93 -24.51
C PHE A 10 -32.21 59.07 -23.86
N ILE A 11 -33.23 58.62 -24.60
CA ILE A 11 -34.26 57.73 -24.08
C ILE A 11 -33.67 56.43 -23.58
N PHE A 12 -32.76 55.86 -24.32
CA PHE A 12 -32.06 54.63 -23.92
C PHE A 12 -31.26 54.81 -22.61
N THR A 13 -30.53 55.92 -22.49
CA THR A 13 -29.78 56.24 -21.27
C THR A 13 -30.70 56.49 -20.07
N VAL A 14 -31.80 57.21 -20.27
CA VAL A 14 -32.82 57.44 -19.24
C VAL A 14 -33.48 56.13 -18.83
N SER A 15 -33.79 55.26 -19.78
CA SER A 15 -34.38 53.94 -19.50
C SER A 15 -33.43 53.06 -18.68
N ILE A 16 -32.12 53.04 -19.01
CA ILE A 16 -31.09 52.34 -18.21
C ILE A 16 -31.03 52.94 -16.81
N LEU A 17 -31.03 54.26 -16.69
CA LEU A 17 -30.99 54.94 -15.40
C LEU A 17 -32.23 54.61 -14.54
N LEU A 18 -33.43 54.63 -15.13
CA LEU A 18 -34.67 54.24 -14.45
C LEU A 18 -34.60 52.78 -13.97
N ILE A 19 -34.16 51.86 -14.82
CA ILE A 19 -33.98 50.45 -14.44
C ILE A 19 -32.94 50.31 -13.32
N ALA A 20 -31.85 51.05 -13.34
CA ALA A 20 -30.82 51.04 -12.29
C ALA A 20 -31.34 51.60 -10.95
N LEU A 21 -32.31 52.51 -10.99
CA LEU A 21 -32.92 53.10 -9.79
C LEU A 21 -34.09 52.25 -9.23
N LEU A 22 -34.69 51.35 -10.01
CA LEU A 22 -35.79 50.48 -9.58
C LEU A 22 -35.53 49.78 -8.21
N PRO A 23 -34.32 49.25 -7.89
CA PRO A 23 -34.04 48.60 -6.60
C PRO A 23 -34.25 49.51 -5.39
N PHE A 24 -34.16 50.81 -5.55
CA PHE A 24 -34.34 51.80 -4.46
C PHE A 24 -35.80 52.01 -4.09
N PHE A 25 -36.71 51.74 -5.03
CA PHE A 25 -38.15 51.89 -4.84
C PHE A 25 -38.84 50.59 -4.38
N ILE A 26 -38.13 49.48 -4.40
CA ILE A 26 -38.68 48.18 -4.00
C ILE A 26 -38.53 48.00 -2.50
N ASP A 27 -39.61 47.67 -1.82
CA ASP A 27 -39.61 47.33 -0.40
C ASP A 27 -38.94 45.96 -0.20
N LYS A 28 -37.67 46.00 0.17
CA LYS A 28 -36.84 44.82 0.37
C LYS A 28 -37.37 43.91 1.46
N GLN A 29 -38.04 44.50 2.50
CA GLN A 29 -38.59 43.71 3.61
C GLN A 29 -39.80 42.88 3.17
N LYS A 30 -40.65 43.45 2.30
CA LYS A 30 -41.78 42.69 1.72
C LYS A 30 -41.31 41.55 0.83
N ILE A 31 -40.25 41.77 0.04
CA ILE A 31 -39.69 40.68 -0.78
C ILE A 31 -39.09 39.61 0.09
N ALA A 32 -38.34 39.96 1.16
CA ALA A 32 -37.79 39.02 2.09
C ALA A 32 -38.87 38.14 2.74
N ALA A 33 -39.95 38.76 3.21
CA ALA A 33 -41.11 38.07 3.80
C ALA A 33 -41.81 37.13 2.80
N LEU A 34 -41.99 37.57 1.54
CA LEU A 34 -42.54 36.74 0.47
C LEU A 34 -41.66 35.52 0.13
N ILE A 35 -40.35 35.69 0.13
CA ILE A 35 -39.41 34.60 -0.13
C ILE A 35 -39.47 33.60 1.04
N GLU A 36 -39.45 34.09 2.26
CA GLU A 36 -39.53 33.26 3.47
C GLU A 36 -40.83 32.44 3.50
N ASP A 37 -41.96 33.09 3.26
CA ASP A 37 -43.30 32.46 3.21
C ASP A 37 -43.38 31.37 2.11
N ARG A 38 -42.90 31.65 0.91
CA ARG A 38 -42.86 30.64 -0.15
C ARG A 38 -41.93 29.48 0.12
N LEU A 39 -40.77 29.74 0.69
CA LEU A 39 -39.83 28.67 1.05
C LEU A 39 -40.41 27.72 2.11
N ILE A 40 -41.15 28.28 3.08
CA ILE A 40 -41.81 27.48 4.12
C ILE A 40 -43.02 26.74 3.56
N ASN A 41 -43.89 27.42 2.82
CA ASN A 41 -45.16 26.85 2.38
C ASN A 41 -45.05 25.92 1.18
N ASP A 42 -44.27 26.33 0.14
CA ASP A 42 -44.15 25.58 -1.11
C ASP A 42 -43.09 24.46 -1.04
N PHE A 43 -41.97 24.73 -0.36
CA PHE A 43 -40.83 23.79 -0.32
C PHE A 43 -40.66 23.07 1.02
N LYS A 44 -41.43 23.45 2.07
CA LYS A 44 -41.30 22.93 3.44
C LYS A 44 -39.88 23.02 4.00
N VAL A 45 -39.15 24.08 3.64
CA VAL A 45 -37.76 24.32 3.98
C VAL A 45 -37.70 25.38 5.08
N ASN A 46 -37.19 25.02 6.25
CA ASN A 46 -36.88 25.96 7.34
C ASN A 46 -35.58 26.72 7.01
N LEU A 47 -35.75 27.85 6.32
CA LEU A 47 -34.64 28.71 5.92
C LEU A 47 -34.81 30.05 6.61
N THR A 48 -33.80 30.48 7.35
CA THR A 48 -33.73 31.80 7.97
C THR A 48 -32.60 32.60 7.34
N PHE A 49 -32.80 33.89 7.18
CA PHE A 49 -31.76 34.77 6.63
C PHE A 49 -31.91 36.19 7.16
N ASP A 50 -30.88 37.00 6.99
CA ASP A 50 -30.93 38.42 7.29
C ASP A 50 -31.90 39.11 6.32
N LYS A 51 -32.82 39.91 6.87
CA LYS A 51 -33.81 40.68 6.06
C LYS A 51 -33.16 41.73 5.18
N ASN A 52 -31.84 41.95 5.32
CA ASN A 52 -31.10 42.86 4.46
C ASN A 52 -30.75 42.16 3.14
N ILE A 53 -31.64 42.19 2.18
CA ILE A 53 -31.43 41.70 0.83
C ILE A 53 -30.92 42.80 -0.10
N SER A 54 -30.16 42.44 -1.12
CA SER A 54 -29.65 43.35 -2.15
C SER A 54 -30.23 42.95 -3.52
N LEU A 55 -30.83 43.91 -4.19
CA LEU A 55 -31.34 43.75 -5.54
C LEU A 55 -30.56 44.65 -6.50
N ASN A 56 -30.04 44.07 -7.55
CA ASN A 56 -29.40 44.79 -8.66
C ASN A 56 -30.06 44.36 -9.97
N PHE A 57 -30.36 45.30 -10.86
CA PHE A 57 -30.95 44.99 -12.15
C PHE A 57 -29.91 45.02 -13.29
N PHE A 58 -28.81 45.73 -13.11
CA PHE A 58 -27.82 45.86 -14.17
C PHE A 58 -26.47 45.24 -13.74
N PRO A 59 -25.69 44.56 -14.61
CA PRO A 59 -26.04 44.20 -16.01
C PRO A 59 -27.09 43.08 -16.14
N LYS A 60 -27.29 42.27 -15.09
CA LYS A 60 -28.32 41.24 -15.01
C LYS A 60 -29.09 41.34 -13.69
N PRO A 61 -30.40 41.03 -13.70
CA PRO A 61 -31.19 41.00 -12.48
C PRO A 61 -30.57 40.02 -11.47
N THR A 62 -30.16 40.52 -10.33
CA THR A 62 -29.46 39.76 -9.31
C THR A 62 -30.06 40.03 -7.94
N LEU A 63 -30.48 38.97 -7.25
CA LEU A 63 -30.91 38.99 -5.86
C LEU A 63 -29.79 38.39 -4.99
N LYS A 64 -29.33 39.11 -3.98
CA LYS A 64 -28.38 38.66 -2.99
C LYS A 64 -29.03 38.56 -1.62
N ILE A 65 -28.93 37.43 -0.97
CA ILE A 65 -29.44 37.12 0.37
C ILE A 65 -28.24 36.84 1.25
N TYR A 66 -28.18 37.43 2.44
CA TYR A 66 -27.04 37.31 3.35
C TYR A 66 -27.39 36.49 4.59
N SER A 67 -26.39 35.89 5.22
CA SER A 67 -26.50 35.16 6.48
C SER A 67 -27.60 34.09 6.45
N VAL A 68 -27.56 33.27 5.40
CA VAL A 68 -28.55 32.22 5.19
C VAL A 68 -28.27 31.03 6.05
N ARG A 69 -29.26 30.56 6.79
CA ARG A 69 -29.21 29.37 7.63
C ARG A 69 -30.37 28.43 7.31
N TYR A 70 -30.04 27.19 7.04
CA TYR A 70 -30.95 26.08 6.82
C TYR A 70 -30.78 25.01 7.87
N LEU A 71 -31.87 24.55 8.46
CA LEU A 71 -31.87 23.48 9.47
C LEU A 71 -32.79 22.34 9.00
N ASP A 72 -32.22 21.17 8.82
CA ASP A 72 -32.95 19.90 8.65
C ASP A 72 -32.90 19.09 9.94
N ASN A 73 -33.91 19.26 10.78
CA ASN A 73 -33.99 18.53 12.06
C ASN A 73 -34.20 17.03 11.87
N LYS A 74 -34.72 16.55 10.72
CA LYS A 74 -34.92 15.12 10.45
C LYS A 74 -33.58 14.40 10.23
N ASN A 75 -32.69 15.06 9.53
CA ASN A 75 -31.40 14.51 9.12
C ASN A 75 -30.22 15.05 9.94
N ASN A 76 -30.48 15.97 10.88
CA ASN A 76 -29.46 16.68 11.66
C ASN A 76 -28.41 17.35 10.75
N ILE A 77 -28.88 18.04 9.73
CA ILE A 77 -28.04 18.80 8.80
C ILE A 77 -28.29 20.27 9.03
N GLU A 78 -27.22 21.01 9.30
CA GLU A 78 -27.25 22.46 9.33
C GLU A 78 -26.38 22.98 8.18
N VAL A 79 -26.92 23.94 7.41
CA VAL A 79 -26.18 24.64 6.38
C VAL A 79 -26.22 26.12 6.70
N ILE A 80 -25.07 26.75 6.80
CA ILE A 80 -24.90 28.18 6.97
C ILE A 80 -24.14 28.71 5.76
N ALA A 81 -24.60 29.81 5.15
CA ALA A 81 -23.90 30.44 4.04
C ALA A 81 -23.82 31.96 4.26
N ASP A 82 -22.66 32.55 4.01
CA ASP A 82 -22.46 34.00 4.13
C ASP A 82 -23.39 34.75 3.16
N LYS A 83 -23.54 34.21 1.95
CA LYS A 83 -24.31 34.85 0.90
C LYS A 83 -24.79 33.85 -0.15
N ILE A 84 -26.03 33.98 -0.57
CA ILE A 84 -26.57 33.33 -1.75
C ILE A 84 -26.87 34.41 -2.78
N SER A 85 -26.46 34.22 -4.04
CA SER A 85 -26.69 35.10 -5.15
C SER A 85 -27.47 34.39 -6.24
N LEU A 86 -28.63 34.88 -6.56
CA LEU A 86 -29.49 34.40 -7.64
C LEU A 86 -29.41 35.38 -8.81
N VAL A 87 -29.01 34.93 -9.96
CA VAL A 87 -28.94 35.72 -11.20
C VAL A 87 -30.07 35.24 -12.12
N ALA A 88 -30.95 36.14 -12.49
CA ALA A 88 -32.05 35.87 -13.41
C ALA A 88 -31.73 36.40 -14.83
N THR A 89 -32.43 35.86 -15.81
CA THR A 89 -32.38 36.42 -17.19
C THR A 89 -33.26 37.65 -17.30
N TRP A 90 -32.96 38.58 -18.20
CA TRP A 90 -33.85 39.69 -18.50
C TRP A 90 -35.23 39.24 -19.03
N ARG A 91 -35.29 38.08 -19.70
CA ARG A 91 -36.55 37.45 -20.15
C ARG A 91 -37.45 37.10 -18.97
N SER A 92 -36.88 36.74 -17.84
CA SER A 92 -37.61 36.45 -16.61
C SER A 92 -38.47 37.64 -16.14
N ILE A 93 -37.93 38.86 -16.27
CA ILE A 93 -38.63 40.08 -15.89
C ILE A 93 -39.70 40.43 -16.95
N VAL A 94 -39.35 40.37 -18.23
CA VAL A 94 -40.25 40.71 -19.33
C VAL A 94 -41.44 39.75 -19.42
N ASN A 95 -41.18 38.45 -19.25
CA ASN A 95 -42.20 37.42 -19.40
C ASN A 95 -42.92 37.07 -18.07
N LEU A 96 -42.54 37.71 -16.96
CA LEU A 96 -43.05 37.42 -15.61
C LEU A 96 -42.96 35.93 -15.23
N LYS A 97 -42.00 35.22 -15.83
CA LYS A 97 -41.69 33.83 -15.54
C LYS A 97 -40.28 33.74 -14.95
N PRO A 98 -40.11 33.10 -13.77
CA PRO A 98 -38.82 33.01 -13.12
C PRO A 98 -37.86 32.07 -13.90
N GLU A 99 -36.97 32.64 -14.69
CA GLU A 99 -35.86 31.93 -15.36
C GLU A 99 -34.56 32.30 -14.66
N ILE A 100 -34.05 31.42 -13.82
CA ILE A 100 -32.83 31.64 -13.08
C ILE A 100 -31.65 31.12 -13.91
N GLU A 101 -30.74 32.03 -14.23
CA GLU A 101 -29.52 31.67 -14.99
C GLU A 101 -28.46 31.00 -14.09
N SER A 102 -28.21 31.57 -12.92
CA SER A 102 -27.24 30.97 -12.00
C SER A 102 -27.61 31.17 -10.53
N LEU A 103 -27.20 30.19 -9.74
CA LEU A 103 -27.22 30.21 -8.28
C LEU A 103 -25.77 30.14 -7.80
N GLU A 104 -25.34 31.11 -6.99
CA GLU A 104 -24.01 31.10 -6.36
C GLU A 104 -24.14 31.12 -4.85
N VAL A 105 -23.49 30.16 -4.19
CA VAL A 105 -23.45 30.04 -2.73
C VAL A 105 -22.01 30.30 -2.26
N PHE A 106 -21.84 31.28 -1.40
CA PHE A 106 -20.52 31.71 -0.92
C PHE A 106 -20.30 31.24 0.51
N LYS A 107 -19.17 30.60 0.73
CA LYS A 107 -18.69 30.06 2.01
C LYS A 107 -19.78 29.27 2.76
N PRO A 108 -20.44 28.31 2.11
CA PRO A 108 -21.35 27.47 2.85
C PRO A 108 -20.59 26.58 3.84
N ILE A 109 -21.12 26.50 5.06
CA ILE A 109 -20.66 25.56 6.09
C ILE A 109 -21.78 24.54 6.26
N VAL A 110 -21.49 23.29 5.95
CA VAL A 110 -22.42 22.16 6.13
C VAL A 110 -21.98 21.37 7.34
N ASN A 111 -22.81 21.33 8.36
CA ASN A 111 -22.55 20.58 9.58
C ASN A 111 -23.44 19.33 9.62
N PHE A 112 -22.83 18.15 9.75
CA PHE A 112 -23.52 16.90 10.02
C PHE A 112 -23.35 16.56 11.51
N ASP A 113 -24.40 16.74 12.33
CA ASP A 113 -24.35 16.41 13.77
C ASP A 113 -24.60 14.92 13.98
N ASN A 114 -23.53 14.21 14.33
CA ASN A 114 -23.54 12.76 14.51
C ASN A 114 -23.62 12.30 15.98
N LYS A 115 -23.81 13.22 16.94
CA LYS A 115 -23.62 12.87 18.36
C LYS A 115 -24.57 11.81 18.91
N ASN A 116 -25.73 11.53 18.30
CA ASN A 116 -26.75 10.69 18.95
C ASN A 116 -27.34 9.53 18.14
N LYS A 117 -26.92 9.23 16.89
CA LYS A 117 -27.63 8.22 16.06
C LYS A 117 -26.81 7.06 15.52
N PHE A 118 -25.50 7.01 15.73
CA PHE A 118 -24.72 5.84 15.29
C PHE A 118 -24.84 4.60 16.18
N SER A 119 -25.45 4.71 17.36
CA SER A 119 -25.72 3.55 18.23
C SER A 119 -26.93 2.73 17.79
N ASN A 120 -27.84 3.29 17.04
CA ASN A 120 -29.04 2.60 16.52
C ASN A 120 -29.04 2.55 15.00
N SER A 121 -28.43 1.50 14.47
CA SER A 121 -28.18 1.20 13.07
C SER A 121 -29.41 1.05 12.15
N LYS A 122 -30.62 1.45 12.60
CA LYS A 122 -31.85 1.29 11.81
C LYS A 122 -32.21 2.48 10.90
N ASN A 123 -31.59 3.65 11.04
CA ASN A 123 -32.05 4.87 10.34
C ASN A 123 -31.07 5.48 9.32
N LEU A 124 -30.04 4.76 8.88
CA LEU A 124 -29.28 5.18 7.68
C LEU A 124 -29.98 4.76 6.39
N TYR A 125 -31.28 4.97 6.36
CA TYR A 125 -32.13 4.80 5.16
C TYR A 125 -31.88 5.85 4.08
N LEU A 126 -30.98 6.83 4.30
CA LEU A 126 -30.71 7.90 3.33
C LEU A 126 -29.91 7.47 2.10
N ILE A 127 -29.30 6.28 2.12
CA ILE A 127 -28.69 5.70 0.93
C ILE A 127 -29.46 4.44 0.49
N LYS A 128 -30.66 4.21 1.05
CA LYS A 128 -31.42 3.01 0.72
C LYS A 128 -32.07 3.08 -0.68
N ASN A 129 -32.15 4.27 -1.23
CA ASN A 129 -32.62 4.55 -2.58
C ASN A 129 -31.62 5.50 -3.25
N THR A 130 -30.41 5.06 -3.56
CA THR A 130 -29.67 5.59 -4.70
C THR A 130 -30.35 5.04 -5.96
N ASP A 131 -31.65 5.21 -5.98
CA ASP A 131 -32.42 5.04 -7.16
C ASP A 131 -31.85 5.96 -8.22
N GLU A 132 -31.78 5.48 -9.43
CA GLU A 132 -31.77 6.31 -10.64
C GLU A 132 -32.72 7.53 -10.46
N SER A 133 -33.74 7.39 -9.63
CA SER A 133 -34.64 8.42 -9.13
C SER A 133 -33.95 9.54 -8.34
N LEU A 134 -32.91 9.32 -7.57
CA LEU A 134 -32.21 10.41 -6.83
C LEU A 134 -31.40 11.28 -7.79
N ILE A 135 -30.68 10.69 -8.71
CA ILE A 135 -29.94 11.45 -9.72
C ILE A 135 -30.92 12.14 -10.64
N LYS A 136 -31.99 11.46 -11.07
CA LYS A 136 -33.08 12.08 -11.86
C LYS A 136 -33.81 13.18 -11.08
N SER A 137 -34.10 12.99 -9.79
CA SER A 137 -34.74 14.02 -8.95
C SER A 137 -33.78 15.18 -8.65
N PHE A 138 -32.51 14.92 -8.42
CA PHE A 138 -31.49 15.95 -8.28
C PHE A 138 -31.33 16.73 -9.60
N ARG A 139 -31.23 16.02 -10.72
CA ARG A 139 -31.17 16.61 -12.05
C ARG A 139 -32.42 17.45 -12.34
N SER A 140 -33.65 16.95 -12.10
CA SER A 140 -34.88 17.70 -12.33
C SER A 140 -34.95 18.97 -11.51
N ARG A 141 -34.43 18.97 -10.28
CA ARG A 141 -34.32 20.19 -9.45
C ARG A 141 -33.25 21.15 -9.96
N LEU A 142 -32.13 20.64 -10.45
CA LEU A 142 -31.02 21.43 -10.99
C LEU A 142 -31.33 21.97 -12.40
N GLN A 143 -32.25 21.36 -13.16
CA GLN A 143 -32.67 21.83 -14.49
C GLN A 143 -33.29 23.24 -14.48
N ASN A 144 -33.74 23.70 -13.31
CA ASN A 144 -34.24 25.08 -13.15
C ASN A 144 -33.09 26.12 -13.13
N PHE A 145 -31.83 25.66 -13.06
CA PHE A 145 -30.64 26.51 -13.05
C PHE A 145 -29.70 26.08 -14.16
N ASN A 146 -29.23 27.03 -14.98
CA ASN A 146 -28.22 26.73 -15.98
C ASN A 146 -26.86 26.44 -15.31
N VAL A 147 -26.54 27.18 -14.24
CA VAL A 147 -25.29 27.05 -13.51
C VAL A 147 -25.53 27.19 -12.01
N ILE A 148 -24.96 26.27 -11.23
CA ILE A 148 -24.86 26.42 -9.77
C ILE A 148 -23.37 26.44 -9.40
N LYS A 149 -22.97 27.42 -8.58
CA LYS A 149 -21.64 27.56 -8.07
C LYS A 149 -21.62 27.54 -6.55
N ILE A 150 -20.70 26.77 -5.98
CA ILE A 150 -20.35 26.79 -4.57
C ILE A 150 -18.90 27.25 -4.47
N ASN A 151 -18.66 28.29 -3.68
CA ASN A 151 -17.35 28.90 -3.55
C ASN A 151 -16.89 28.84 -2.09
N GLN A 152 -15.69 28.32 -1.83
CA GLN A 152 -15.03 28.26 -0.53
C GLN A 152 -15.85 27.59 0.58
N GLY A 153 -16.59 26.53 0.23
CA GLY A 153 -17.40 25.79 1.17
C GLY A 153 -16.58 24.98 2.17
N VAL A 154 -17.21 24.66 3.29
CA VAL A 154 -16.68 23.76 4.32
C VAL A 154 -17.75 22.72 4.61
N VAL A 155 -17.37 21.45 4.66
CA VAL A 155 -18.26 20.35 5.04
C VAL A 155 -17.66 19.67 6.27
N ASN A 156 -18.34 19.79 7.41
CA ASN A 156 -17.94 19.19 8.66
C ASN A 156 -18.72 17.90 8.91
N PHE A 157 -17.99 16.80 9.16
CA PHE A 157 -18.58 15.51 9.47
C PHE A 157 -17.80 14.84 10.63
N SER A 158 -18.44 14.68 11.75
CA SER A 158 -17.86 14.03 12.92
C SER A 158 -16.53 14.65 13.38
N GLN A 159 -15.41 14.05 13.07
CA GLN A 159 -14.06 14.49 13.44
C GLN A 159 -13.25 15.08 12.29
N ASP A 160 -13.85 15.18 11.10
CA ASP A 160 -13.19 15.58 9.86
C ASP A 160 -13.92 16.68 9.14
N SER A 161 -13.22 17.35 8.22
CA SER A 161 -13.80 18.37 7.37
C SER A 161 -13.21 18.36 5.98
N LEU A 162 -14.05 18.70 4.98
CA LEU A 162 -13.59 19.17 3.69
C LEU A 162 -13.52 20.69 3.75
N LYS A 163 -12.44 21.26 3.26
CA LYS A 163 -12.23 22.72 3.20
C LYS A 163 -12.06 23.17 1.77
N ASN A 164 -12.25 24.47 1.56
CA ASN A 164 -12.09 25.09 0.26
C ASN A 164 -12.89 24.38 -0.85
N VAL A 165 -14.12 23.95 -0.50
CA VAL A 165 -14.99 23.23 -1.44
C VAL A 165 -15.50 24.21 -2.50
N ASN A 166 -15.04 24.04 -3.74
CA ASN A 166 -15.48 24.79 -4.89
C ASN A 166 -16.15 23.82 -5.88
N LEU A 167 -17.41 24.08 -6.22
CA LEU A 167 -18.19 23.24 -7.13
C LEU A 167 -18.87 24.09 -8.18
N ILE A 168 -18.87 23.61 -9.41
CA ILE A 168 -19.61 24.22 -10.53
C ILE A 168 -20.43 23.12 -11.19
N PHE A 169 -21.73 23.24 -11.06
CA PHE A 169 -22.70 22.41 -11.76
C PHE A 169 -23.21 23.17 -13.00
N LYS A 170 -23.21 22.52 -14.14
CA LYS A 170 -23.77 23.05 -15.38
C LYS A 170 -24.80 22.07 -15.92
N SER A 171 -25.99 22.58 -16.25
CA SER A 171 -27.08 21.82 -16.84
C SER A 171 -27.35 22.36 -18.24
N GLU A 172 -26.46 22.07 -19.17
CA GLU A 172 -26.61 22.34 -20.60
C GLU A 172 -27.20 21.08 -21.29
N THR A 173 -26.66 20.71 -22.45
CA THR A 173 -26.99 19.43 -23.12
C THR A 173 -26.58 18.23 -22.28
N ASP A 174 -25.39 18.31 -21.68
CA ASP A 174 -24.85 17.30 -20.77
C ASP A 174 -24.73 17.91 -19.38
N PHE A 175 -25.06 17.12 -18.35
CA PHE A 175 -24.83 17.53 -16.97
C PHE A 175 -23.34 17.43 -16.65
N LYS A 176 -22.74 18.55 -16.22
CA LYS A 176 -21.31 18.65 -15.91
C LYS A 176 -21.10 19.13 -14.49
N VAL A 177 -20.21 18.46 -13.76
CA VAL A 177 -19.80 18.86 -12.42
C VAL A 177 -18.28 18.99 -12.39
N LYS A 178 -17.79 20.18 -12.09
CA LYS A 178 -16.37 20.44 -11.86
C LYS A 178 -16.16 20.93 -10.46
N GLY A 179 -15.06 20.59 -9.85
CA GLY A 179 -14.78 21.13 -8.54
C GLY A 179 -13.43 20.73 -7.99
N ASP A 180 -13.15 21.31 -6.85
CA ASP A 180 -12.00 20.95 -6.03
C ASP A 180 -12.36 21.10 -4.55
N PHE A 181 -11.67 20.34 -3.73
CA PHE A 181 -11.72 20.46 -2.29
C PHE A 181 -10.45 19.93 -1.64
N GLU A 182 -10.23 20.32 -0.41
CA GLU A 182 -9.10 19.92 0.40
C GLU A 182 -9.53 19.00 1.54
N PHE A 183 -8.76 17.97 1.79
CA PHE A 183 -8.81 17.12 2.97
C PHE A 183 -7.64 17.48 3.88
N PRO A 184 -7.81 18.38 4.87
CA PRO A 184 -6.69 18.84 5.71
C PRO A 184 -6.01 17.70 6.47
N ARG A 185 -6.82 16.77 6.98
CA ARG A 185 -6.30 15.62 7.73
C ARG A 185 -5.43 14.69 6.88
N LEU A 186 -5.68 14.64 5.58
CA LEU A 186 -4.92 13.85 4.63
C LEU A 186 -3.88 14.68 3.88
N ALA A 187 -3.74 15.96 4.21
CA ALA A 187 -2.90 16.91 3.48
C ALA A 187 -3.07 16.75 1.95
N SER A 188 -4.30 16.49 1.50
CA SER A 188 -4.57 16.19 0.09
C SER A 188 -5.62 17.12 -0.50
N LYS A 189 -5.42 17.48 -1.77
CA LYS A 189 -6.36 18.24 -2.58
C LYS A 189 -6.86 17.33 -3.70
N LEU A 190 -8.18 17.32 -3.90
CA LEU A 190 -8.84 16.59 -4.97
C LEU A 190 -9.45 17.58 -5.95
N ILE A 191 -9.17 17.42 -7.23
CA ILE A 191 -9.72 18.20 -8.34
C ILE A 191 -10.43 17.22 -9.25
N PHE A 192 -11.67 17.50 -9.64
CA PHE A 192 -12.43 16.59 -10.45
C PHE A 192 -13.28 17.29 -11.53
N ASP A 193 -13.50 16.56 -12.60
CA ASP A 193 -14.37 16.90 -13.72
C ASP A 193 -15.22 15.67 -14.05
N LEU A 194 -16.54 15.80 -13.89
CA LEU A 194 -17.53 14.76 -14.18
C LEU A 194 -18.42 15.25 -15.32
N VAL A 195 -18.56 14.43 -16.34
CA VAL A 195 -19.43 14.73 -17.50
C VAL A 195 -20.38 13.55 -17.69
N GLU A 196 -21.68 13.82 -17.60
CA GLU A 196 -22.71 12.82 -17.89
C GLU A 196 -22.71 12.50 -19.39
N LYS A 197 -22.75 11.22 -19.71
CA LYS A 197 -22.94 10.69 -21.06
C LYS A 197 -23.93 9.54 -20.99
N ASP A 198 -25.08 9.69 -21.63
CA ASP A 198 -26.14 8.68 -21.62
C ASP A 198 -26.48 8.19 -20.19
N ASN A 199 -25.99 7.02 -19.80
CA ASN A 199 -26.28 6.39 -18.49
C ASN A 199 -25.06 6.28 -17.57
N PHE A 200 -23.98 7.04 -17.82
CA PHE A 200 -22.79 7.03 -17.01
C PHE A 200 -22.10 8.40 -16.95
N PHE A 201 -21.22 8.56 -15.99
CA PHE A 201 -20.38 9.76 -15.89
C PHE A 201 -18.96 9.42 -16.29
N ASN A 202 -18.43 10.10 -17.29
CA ASN A 202 -17.00 10.14 -17.49
C ASN A 202 -16.38 11.00 -16.39
N PHE A 203 -15.32 10.52 -15.76
CA PHE A 203 -14.62 11.28 -14.74
C PHE A 203 -13.14 11.46 -15.06
N ILE A 204 -12.64 12.63 -14.70
CA ILE A 204 -11.23 12.93 -14.59
C ILE A 204 -11.01 13.45 -13.18
N ILE A 205 -10.21 12.75 -12.39
CA ILE A 205 -9.91 13.13 -11.01
C ILE A 205 -8.41 13.26 -10.88
N GLN A 206 -7.96 14.35 -10.28
CA GLN A 206 -6.57 14.56 -9.90
C GLN A 206 -6.50 14.67 -8.38
N GLN A 207 -5.82 13.73 -7.76
CA GLN A 207 -5.50 13.75 -6.34
C GLN A 207 -4.07 14.25 -6.15
N LYS A 208 -3.92 15.35 -5.43
CA LYS A 208 -2.62 15.89 -5.00
C LYS A 208 -2.47 15.63 -3.51
N ILE A 209 -1.52 14.80 -3.12
CA ILE A 209 -1.23 14.50 -1.72
C ILE A 209 -0.19 15.49 -1.20
N ASN A 210 0.75 15.87 -2.04
CA ASN A 210 1.69 16.97 -1.89
C ASN A 210 2.14 17.41 -3.29
N GLU A 211 3.13 18.28 -3.39
CA GLU A 211 3.60 18.78 -4.70
C GLU A 211 4.16 17.67 -5.61
N LYS A 212 4.67 16.57 -5.05
CA LYS A 212 5.31 15.47 -5.77
C LYS A 212 4.35 14.29 -6.02
N ASN A 213 3.47 14.00 -5.06
CA ASN A 213 2.55 12.86 -5.15
C ASN A 213 1.25 13.26 -5.83
N ILE A 214 1.17 13.09 -7.15
CA ILE A 214 -0.01 13.41 -7.95
C ILE A 214 -0.48 12.15 -8.64
N ILE A 215 -1.74 11.75 -8.37
CA ILE A 215 -2.38 10.61 -9.02
C ILE A 215 -3.53 11.12 -9.88
N GLN A 216 -3.54 10.75 -11.15
CA GLN A 216 -4.62 11.07 -12.08
C GLN A 216 -5.46 9.83 -12.35
N TYR A 217 -6.76 9.96 -12.15
CA TYR A 217 -7.74 8.92 -12.43
C TYR A 217 -8.61 9.35 -13.61
N ARG A 218 -8.88 8.45 -14.54
CA ARG A 218 -9.79 8.65 -15.67
C ARG A 218 -10.61 7.39 -15.88
N GLY A 219 -11.91 7.55 -16.09
CA GLY A 219 -12.76 6.40 -16.32
C GLY A 219 -14.24 6.75 -16.35
N ASP A 220 -15.04 5.72 -16.11
CA ASP A 220 -16.48 5.77 -16.12
C ASP A 220 -17.02 5.40 -14.74
N LEU A 221 -18.00 6.18 -14.27
CA LEU A 221 -18.79 5.92 -13.08
C LEU A 221 -20.23 5.65 -13.52
N ARG A 222 -20.75 4.48 -13.19
CA ARG A 222 -22.13 4.08 -13.46
C ARG A 222 -22.86 3.86 -12.16
N PHE A 223 -24.07 4.36 -12.09
CA PHE A 223 -24.96 4.14 -10.96
C PHE A 223 -26.05 3.14 -11.37
N PHE A 224 -26.31 2.20 -10.50
CA PHE A 224 -27.38 1.22 -10.60
C PHE A 224 -28.25 1.35 -9.35
N ASP A 225 -29.45 0.80 -9.33
CA ASP A 225 -30.41 0.97 -8.23
C ASP A 225 -29.83 0.69 -6.83
N LYS A 226 -28.90 -0.23 -6.71
CA LYS A 226 -28.35 -0.67 -5.42
C LYS A 226 -26.83 -0.59 -5.30
N TYR A 227 -26.13 -0.29 -6.37
CA TYR A 227 -24.67 -0.27 -6.39
C TYR A 227 -24.14 0.70 -7.45
N PHE A 228 -22.86 0.98 -7.40
CA PHE A 228 -22.15 1.72 -8.43
C PHE A 228 -20.98 0.89 -8.99
N SER A 229 -20.59 1.19 -10.22
CA SER A 229 -19.42 0.62 -10.87
C SER A 229 -18.48 1.73 -11.31
N ILE A 230 -17.20 1.58 -10.97
CA ILE A 230 -16.11 2.45 -11.41
C ILE A 230 -15.17 1.62 -12.27
N ASN A 231 -14.95 2.02 -13.50
CA ASN A 231 -13.96 1.42 -14.38
C ASN A 231 -13.03 2.52 -14.91
N GLY A 232 -11.72 2.29 -14.83
CA GLY A 232 -10.81 3.34 -15.26
C GLY A 232 -9.34 2.99 -15.15
N LYS A 233 -8.53 4.05 -15.32
CA LYS A 233 -7.08 4.00 -15.24
C LYS A 233 -6.58 5.06 -14.26
N ALA A 234 -5.58 4.70 -13.49
CA ALA A 234 -4.87 5.60 -12.58
C ALA A 234 -3.41 5.72 -13.04
N ARG A 235 -2.89 6.92 -13.12
CA ARG A 235 -1.51 7.18 -13.50
C ARG A 235 -0.85 8.14 -12.55
N SER A 236 0.42 7.88 -12.25
CA SER A 236 1.26 8.78 -11.46
C SER A 236 2.72 8.64 -11.90
N ASN A 237 3.45 9.75 -11.90
CA ASN A 237 4.89 9.71 -12.13
C ASN A 237 5.64 9.30 -10.86
N PHE A 238 5.11 9.65 -9.69
CA PHE A 238 5.72 9.35 -8.40
C PHE A 238 4.69 9.17 -7.31
N VAL A 239 4.91 8.15 -6.47
CA VAL A 239 4.09 7.86 -5.29
C VAL A 239 5.01 7.51 -4.13
N ASN A 240 4.91 8.24 -3.01
CA ASN A 240 5.53 7.83 -1.76
C ASN A 240 4.55 6.95 -0.96
N ALA A 241 4.76 5.63 -1.00
CA ALA A 241 3.87 4.67 -0.36
C ALA A 241 3.90 4.80 1.18
N THR A 242 5.00 5.24 1.76
CA THR A 242 5.12 5.49 3.20
C THR A 242 4.22 6.64 3.63
N GLU A 243 4.19 7.74 2.87
CA GLU A 243 3.27 8.86 3.12
C GLU A 243 1.82 8.42 2.93
N ILE A 244 1.52 7.71 1.85
CA ILE A 244 0.17 7.18 1.59
C ILE A 244 -0.26 6.22 2.70
N SER A 245 0.62 5.34 3.19
CA SER A 245 0.29 4.41 4.29
C SER A 245 -0.08 5.13 5.59
N LYS A 246 0.59 6.25 5.90
CA LYS A 246 0.20 7.13 7.03
C LYS A 246 -1.20 7.72 6.82
N LEU A 247 -1.53 8.09 5.59
CA LEU A 247 -2.88 8.54 5.22
C LEU A 247 -3.90 7.42 5.39
N PHE A 248 -3.60 6.20 4.93
CA PHE A 248 -4.48 5.03 5.10
C PHE A 248 -4.65 4.64 6.58
N GLY A 249 -3.63 4.75 7.39
CA GLY A 249 -3.74 4.60 8.84
C GLY A 249 -4.75 5.59 9.43
N ASN A 250 -4.75 6.83 8.96
CA ASN A 250 -5.73 7.85 9.32
C ASN A 250 -7.10 7.63 8.64
N LEU A 251 -7.14 7.14 7.40
CA LEU A 251 -8.35 6.79 6.67
C LEU A 251 -9.12 5.61 7.31
N SER A 252 -8.44 4.76 8.08
CA SER A 252 -9.12 3.68 8.81
C SER A 252 -10.19 4.20 9.76
N TYR A 253 -10.07 5.45 10.21
CA TYR A 253 -11.12 6.14 11.01
C TYR A 253 -12.22 6.78 10.14
N ILE A 254 -11.95 7.13 8.89
CA ILE A 254 -12.90 7.83 8.00
C ILE A 254 -13.61 6.84 7.07
N ILE A 255 -12.87 5.98 6.42
CA ILE A 255 -13.41 5.04 5.42
C ILE A 255 -13.98 3.79 6.11
N ILE A 256 -13.37 3.29 7.18
CA ILE A 256 -13.84 2.09 7.86
C ILE A 256 -15.14 2.30 8.66
N PRO A 257 -15.40 3.41 9.36
CA PRO A 257 -16.74 3.66 9.89
C PRO A 257 -17.77 3.84 8.79
N ASN A 258 -17.44 4.53 7.70
CA ASN A 258 -18.34 4.67 6.55
C ASN A 258 -18.40 3.38 5.71
N ILE A 259 -17.36 2.60 5.63
CA ILE A 259 -17.39 1.22 5.11
C ILE A 259 -18.12 0.28 6.09
N ARG A 260 -18.15 0.52 7.40
CA ARG A 260 -19.09 -0.16 8.29
C ARG A 260 -20.55 0.23 8.03
N LEU A 261 -20.81 1.44 7.59
CA LEU A 261 -22.12 1.87 7.12
C LEU A 261 -22.50 1.24 5.77
N VAL A 262 -21.53 1.08 4.91
CA VAL A 262 -21.58 0.25 3.72
C VAL A 262 -21.65 -1.24 4.08
N ASN A 263 -21.31 -1.62 5.32
CA ASN A 263 -21.13 -3.00 5.76
C ASN A 263 -22.41 -3.82 5.87
N THR A 264 -23.58 -3.23 5.84
CA THR A 264 -24.82 -4.00 5.94
C THR A 264 -25.58 -4.15 4.62
N GLN A 265 -25.26 -3.39 3.55
CA GLN A 265 -26.06 -3.41 2.32
C GLN A 265 -25.33 -3.18 1.00
N VAL A 266 -24.02 -3.02 0.92
CA VAL A 266 -23.33 -2.81 -0.37
C VAL A 266 -22.75 -4.13 -0.90
N LEU A 267 -23.63 -5.07 -1.14
CA LEU A 267 -23.41 -6.17 -2.07
C LEU A 267 -23.61 -5.57 -3.48
N GLY A 268 -22.50 -5.45 -4.24
CA GLY A 268 -22.60 -5.07 -5.65
C GLY A 268 -21.68 -3.94 -6.13
N ASN A 269 -21.13 -3.09 -5.25
CA ASN A 269 -20.18 -2.08 -5.73
C ASN A 269 -18.95 -2.70 -6.37
N GLU A 270 -18.63 -2.24 -7.56
CA GLU A 270 -17.50 -2.71 -8.33
C GLU A 270 -16.54 -1.56 -8.64
N ILE A 271 -15.28 -1.77 -8.36
CA ILE A 271 -14.20 -0.84 -8.73
C ILE A 271 -13.15 -1.64 -9.50
N ASN A 272 -12.89 -1.25 -10.72
CA ASN A 272 -11.88 -1.82 -11.59
C ASN A 272 -10.97 -0.70 -12.08
N LEU A 273 -9.76 -0.62 -11.56
CA LEU A 273 -8.79 0.41 -11.89
C LEU A 273 -7.45 -0.22 -12.32
N ASN A 274 -6.98 0.11 -13.51
CA ASN A 274 -5.62 -0.20 -13.95
C ASN A 274 -4.68 0.92 -13.50
N PHE A 275 -3.69 0.57 -12.68
CA PHE A 275 -2.68 1.49 -12.18
C PHE A 275 -1.39 1.40 -12.99
N LYS A 276 -0.85 2.56 -13.34
CA LYS A 276 0.49 2.72 -13.91
C LYS A 276 1.22 3.82 -13.15
N ILE A 277 2.31 3.47 -12.48
CA ILE A 277 3.08 4.38 -11.64
C ILE A 277 4.54 4.25 -12.05
N ASP A 278 5.15 5.37 -12.47
CA ASP A 278 6.53 5.33 -12.97
C ASP A 278 7.50 5.01 -11.83
N LYS A 279 7.27 5.56 -10.63
CA LYS A 279 8.13 5.33 -9.47
C LYS A 279 7.36 5.31 -8.16
N ILE A 280 7.56 4.28 -7.34
CA ILE A 280 7.04 4.17 -5.98
C ILE A 280 8.20 4.16 -4.99
N GLU A 281 8.16 5.04 -4.00
CA GLU A 281 9.09 5.04 -2.87
C GLU A 281 8.46 4.33 -1.67
N ILE A 282 9.19 3.37 -1.10
CA ILE A 282 8.80 2.63 0.11
C ILE A 282 10.00 2.63 1.06
N ASN A 283 9.94 3.40 2.13
CA ASN A 283 11.01 3.50 3.14
C ASN A 283 12.43 3.73 2.55
N GLY A 284 12.51 4.59 1.53
CA GLY A 284 13.78 4.90 0.84
C GLY A 284 14.15 3.94 -0.29
N ALA A 285 13.46 2.81 -0.45
CA ALA A 285 13.60 1.93 -1.60
C ALA A 285 12.64 2.37 -2.73
N PHE A 286 13.03 2.14 -3.98
CA PHE A 286 12.27 2.55 -5.14
C PHE A 286 11.83 1.34 -5.97
N LEU A 287 10.54 1.27 -6.28
CA LEU A 287 9.99 0.40 -7.30
C LEU A 287 9.73 1.24 -8.55
N ASP A 288 10.30 0.83 -9.66
CA ASP A 288 10.13 1.49 -10.96
C ASP A 288 9.11 0.74 -11.81
N SER A 289 8.46 1.47 -12.73
CA SER A 289 7.54 0.92 -13.75
C SER A 289 6.47 -0.01 -13.15
N THR A 290 5.83 0.45 -12.08
CA THR A 290 4.82 -0.35 -11.38
C THR A 290 3.49 -0.32 -12.12
N GLU A 291 2.96 -1.49 -12.45
CA GLU A 291 1.63 -1.68 -13.06
C GLU A 291 0.85 -2.74 -12.30
N PHE A 292 -0.46 -2.55 -12.13
CA PHE A 292 -1.37 -3.55 -11.56
C PHE A 292 -2.84 -3.22 -11.84
N ASP A 293 -3.67 -4.25 -11.81
CA ASP A 293 -5.12 -4.13 -11.84
C ASP A 293 -5.67 -4.24 -10.41
N LEU A 294 -6.33 -3.19 -9.95
CA LEU A 294 -7.07 -3.16 -8.69
C LEU A 294 -8.53 -3.49 -8.98
N LYS A 295 -9.04 -4.56 -8.39
CA LYS A 295 -10.46 -4.92 -8.44
C LYS A 295 -11.03 -4.99 -7.04
N PHE A 296 -12.14 -4.30 -6.84
CA PHE A 296 -12.90 -4.37 -5.61
C PHE A 296 -14.32 -4.80 -5.92
N SER A 297 -14.77 -5.89 -5.35
CA SER A 297 -16.16 -6.36 -5.44
C SER A 297 -16.46 -7.29 -4.27
N ASN A 298 -17.71 -7.31 -3.80
CA ASN A 298 -18.17 -8.21 -2.75
C ASN A 298 -17.25 -8.26 -1.50
N ARG A 299 -16.74 -7.09 -1.07
CA ARG A 299 -15.80 -6.93 0.06
C ARG A 299 -14.45 -7.62 -0.14
N ILE A 300 -14.09 -7.92 -1.36
CA ILE A 300 -12.79 -8.48 -1.73
C ILE A 300 -12.04 -7.43 -2.54
N LEU A 301 -10.87 -7.04 -2.06
CA LEU A 301 -9.92 -6.26 -2.83
C LEU A 301 -8.91 -7.22 -3.45
N LYS A 302 -8.77 -7.15 -4.77
CA LYS A 302 -7.79 -7.93 -5.52
C LYS A 302 -6.82 -6.99 -6.21
N VAL A 303 -5.54 -7.29 -6.09
CA VAL A 303 -4.48 -6.74 -6.92
C VAL A 303 -4.02 -7.86 -7.82
N ASN A 304 -4.28 -7.74 -9.12
CA ASN A 304 -3.90 -8.74 -10.11
C ASN A 304 -2.81 -8.16 -11.01
N ASP A 305 -2.04 -9.05 -11.62
CA ASP A 305 -1.03 -8.71 -12.62
C ASP A 305 -0.05 -7.62 -12.14
N PHE A 306 0.25 -7.61 -10.82
CA PHE A 306 1.24 -6.70 -10.26
C PHE A 306 2.59 -6.94 -10.92
N LYS A 307 3.18 -5.88 -11.45
CA LYS A 307 4.51 -5.85 -12.04
C LYS A 307 5.24 -4.62 -11.54
N ALA A 308 6.49 -4.78 -11.16
CA ALA A 308 7.37 -3.68 -10.79
C ALA A 308 8.81 -4.08 -11.04
N ASN A 309 9.70 -3.10 -11.14
CA ASN A 309 11.14 -3.32 -11.18
C ASN A 309 11.77 -2.74 -9.91
N TYR A 310 12.67 -3.51 -9.29
CA TYR A 310 13.44 -3.10 -8.13
C TYR A 310 14.92 -3.33 -8.40
N ASN A 311 15.69 -2.27 -8.62
CA ASN A 311 17.12 -2.36 -8.92
C ASN A 311 17.46 -3.40 -10.00
N GLY A 312 16.68 -3.45 -11.09
CA GLY A 312 16.85 -4.41 -12.17
C GLY A 312 16.17 -5.78 -11.95
N ALA A 313 15.63 -6.05 -10.76
CA ALA A 313 14.83 -7.24 -10.51
C ALA A 313 13.38 -7.05 -10.95
N ASP A 314 12.82 -8.03 -11.64
CA ASP A 314 11.42 -8.06 -12.05
C ASP A 314 10.56 -8.70 -10.95
N ILE A 315 9.66 -7.92 -10.37
CA ILE A 315 8.70 -8.37 -9.36
C ILE A 315 7.34 -8.55 -10.01
N ASN A 316 6.74 -9.73 -9.85
CA ASN A 316 5.38 -10.02 -10.30
C ASN A 316 4.58 -10.63 -9.15
N GLY A 317 3.26 -10.43 -9.14
CA GLY A 317 2.45 -11.04 -8.09
C GLY A 317 0.97 -10.73 -8.17
N ASP A 318 0.23 -11.38 -7.28
CA ASP A 318 -1.19 -11.17 -7.05
C ASP A 318 -1.47 -11.10 -5.55
N LEU A 319 -2.44 -10.30 -5.15
CA LEU A 319 -2.88 -10.17 -3.76
C LEU A 319 -4.41 -10.17 -3.69
N ASN A 320 -4.97 -10.94 -2.78
CA ASN A 320 -6.37 -10.91 -2.42
C ASN A 320 -6.49 -10.48 -0.95
N TYR A 321 -7.35 -9.52 -0.66
CA TYR A 321 -7.65 -9.05 0.68
C TYR A 321 -9.15 -9.10 0.95
N LEU A 322 -9.54 -9.86 1.96
CA LEU A 322 -10.93 -10.01 2.40
C LEU A 322 -11.20 -9.01 3.52
N LEU A 323 -11.98 -7.97 3.24
CA LEU A 323 -12.29 -6.92 4.22
C LEU A 323 -13.08 -7.46 5.43
N ALA A 324 -13.92 -8.47 5.23
CA ALA A 324 -14.80 -9.00 6.26
C ALA A 324 -14.03 -9.57 7.48
N ASN A 325 -12.92 -10.26 7.23
CA ASN A 325 -12.10 -10.90 8.26
C ASN A 325 -10.65 -10.41 8.27
N LYS A 326 -10.36 -9.38 7.49
CA LYS A 326 -9.04 -8.75 7.36
C LYS A 326 -7.91 -9.72 6.97
N ARG A 327 -8.27 -10.79 6.25
CA ARG A 327 -7.30 -11.79 5.77
C ARG A 327 -6.79 -11.40 4.39
N PHE A 328 -5.51 -11.64 4.20
CA PHE A 328 -4.88 -11.53 2.88
C PHE A 328 -4.22 -12.83 2.47
N SER A 329 -4.11 -13.03 1.17
CA SER A 329 -3.36 -14.12 0.56
C SER A 329 -2.87 -13.69 -0.82
N GLY A 330 -1.74 -14.24 -1.24
CA GLY A 330 -1.18 -13.91 -2.53
C GLY A 330 -0.02 -14.82 -2.90
N ARG A 331 0.51 -14.53 -4.07
CA ARG A 331 1.74 -15.12 -4.59
C ARG A 331 2.58 -14.01 -5.21
N SER A 332 3.88 -14.15 -5.12
CA SER A 332 4.81 -13.24 -5.76
C SER A 332 5.99 -14.01 -6.33
N SER A 333 6.57 -13.51 -7.40
CA SER A 333 7.83 -13.97 -7.95
C SER A 333 8.75 -12.78 -8.16
N ILE A 334 10.00 -12.96 -7.85
CA ILE A 334 11.07 -11.99 -8.07
C ILE A 334 12.09 -12.67 -8.97
N LYS A 335 12.42 -12.08 -10.10
CA LYS A 335 13.43 -12.57 -11.01
C LYS A 335 14.59 -11.59 -11.09
N LYS A 336 15.79 -12.12 -11.25
CA LYS A 336 17.03 -11.34 -11.38
C LYS A 336 17.31 -10.44 -10.18
N LEU A 337 16.90 -10.84 -8.98
CA LEU A 337 17.23 -10.07 -7.77
C LEU A 337 18.74 -10.13 -7.54
N MET A 338 19.41 -8.98 -7.65
CA MET A 338 20.81 -8.86 -7.22
C MET A 338 20.84 -8.86 -5.70
N VAL A 339 21.52 -9.83 -5.13
CA VAL A 339 21.68 -9.93 -3.69
C VAL A 339 22.83 -9.01 -3.28
N LEU A 340 22.50 -7.81 -2.78
CA LEU A 340 23.47 -6.83 -2.32
C LEU A 340 23.59 -6.89 -0.79
N LYS A 341 24.79 -6.56 -0.28
CA LYS A 341 25.10 -6.46 1.17
C LYS A 341 24.05 -5.72 1.98
N GLU A 342 23.57 -4.62 1.41
CA GLU A 342 22.70 -3.64 2.05
C GLU A 342 21.33 -4.20 2.45
N TYR A 343 20.88 -5.28 1.78
CA TYR A 343 19.57 -5.88 2.06
C TYR A 343 19.49 -6.65 3.37
N PHE A 344 20.65 -7.10 3.89
CA PHE A 344 20.68 -7.95 5.08
C PHE A 344 21.19 -7.25 6.34
N GLY A 345 21.52 -5.95 6.27
CA GLY A 345 22.09 -5.22 7.40
C GLY A 345 23.45 -5.77 7.87
N LEU A 346 24.07 -6.64 7.07
CA LEU A 346 25.31 -7.33 7.38
C LEU A 346 26.50 -6.45 6.98
N SER A 347 26.76 -5.43 7.77
CA SER A 347 27.81 -4.43 7.49
C SER A 347 29.24 -5.01 7.43
N ASN A 348 29.48 -6.20 7.96
CA ASN A 348 30.82 -6.78 8.10
C ASN A 348 31.06 -8.08 7.31
N ILE A 349 30.07 -8.64 6.64
CA ILE A 349 30.20 -9.88 5.88
C ILE A 349 29.61 -9.67 4.48
N ASP A 350 30.47 -9.71 3.46
CA ASP A 350 30.07 -9.76 2.05
C ASP A 350 29.53 -11.15 1.73
N LEU A 351 28.28 -11.45 2.17
CA LEU A 351 27.81 -12.83 2.14
C LEU A 351 27.52 -13.31 0.73
N PHE A 352 26.93 -12.48 -0.11
CA PHE A 352 26.48 -12.95 -1.42
C PHE A 352 26.67 -11.87 -2.51
N ASP A 353 27.19 -12.29 -3.65
CA ASP A 353 27.22 -11.50 -4.88
C ASP A 353 26.74 -12.40 -6.02
N GLY A 354 25.52 -12.14 -6.50
CA GLY A 354 24.91 -12.92 -7.56
C GLY A 354 23.45 -12.60 -7.77
N ILE A 355 22.84 -13.31 -8.70
CA ILE A 355 21.44 -13.12 -9.09
C ILE A 355 20.60 -14.29 -8.57
N VAL A 356 19.46 -13.97 -7.96
CA VAL A 356 18.54 -14.94 -7.36
C VAL A 356 17.14 -14.75 -7.93
N ASP A 357 16.51 -15.85 -8.28
CA ASP A 357 15.09 -15.92 -8.62
C ASP A 357 14.32 -16.54 -7.46
N CYS A 358 13.22 -15.89 -7.02
CA CYS A 358 12.42 -16.36 -5.91
C CYS A 358 10.95 -16.46 -6.28
N SER A 359 10.24 -17.42 -5.70
CA SER A 359 8.79 -17.51 -5.71
C SER A 359 8.26 -17.74 -4.31
N ILE A 360 7.17 -17.06 -3.95
CA ILE A 360 6.58 -17.11 -2.63
C ILE A 360 5.06 -17.12 -2.73
N THR A 361 4.43 -17.95 -1.92
CA THR A 361 3.00 -17.88 -1.62
C THR A 361 2.83 -17.50 -0.16
N TYR A 362 1.89 -16.62 0.14
CA TYR A 362 1.70 -16.08 1.48
C TYR A 362 0.24 -15.87 1.81
N LYS A 363 -0.06 -15.92 3.11
CA LYS A 363 -1.35 -15.57 3.69
C LYS A 363 -1.14 -14.98 5.08
N GLY A 364 -2.07 -14.17 5.54
CA GLY A 364 -1.98 -13.56 6.86
C GLY A 364 -3.24 -12.80 7.22
N ASN A 365 -3.17 -12.06 8.34
CA ASN A 365 -4.26 -11.28 8.86
C ASN A 365 -3.76 -9.90 9.33
N ILE A 366 -4.47 -8.83 8.96
CA ILE A 366 -4.21 -7.44 9.39
C ILE A 366 -5.30 -7.02 10.39
N SER A 367 -5.65 -7.89 11.35
CA SER A 367 -6.69 -7.59 12.33
C SER A 367 -6.32 -6.46 13.28
N ASP A 368 -5.04 -6.20 13.44
CA ASP A 368 -4.48 -5.23 14.35
C ASP A 368 -3.40 -4.41 13.63
N ASN A 369 -3.27 -3.12 13.96
CA ASN A 369 -2.22 -2.26 13.40
C ASN A 369 -0.84 -2.50 14.07
N ASN A 370 -0.74 -3.51 14.92
CA ASN A 370 0.50 -3.89 15.58
C ASN A 370 1.36 -4.73 14.62
N PHE A 371 2.54 -4.21 14.25
CA PHE A 371 3.49 -4.86 13.35
C PHE A 371 3.86 -6.29 13.80
N GLU A 372 4.10 -6.49 15.11
CA GLU A 372 4.43 -7.80 15.66
C GLU A 372 3.31 -8.83 15.44
N LYS A 373 2.06 -8.44 15.65
CA LYS A 373 0.90 -9.32 15.42
C LYS A 373 0.73 -9.65 13.94
N ILE A 374 0.97 -8.67 13.06
CA ILE A 374 0.92 -8.88 11.61
C ILE A 374 1.99 -9.91 11.22
N VAL A 375 3.26 -9.71 11.62
CA VAL A 375 4.36 -10.61 11.32
C VAL A 375 4.10 -12.02 11.84
N LYS A 376 3.57 -12.18 13.07
CA LYS A 376 3.17 -13.48 13.62
C LYS A 376 2.03 -14.15 12.87
N SER A 377 1.16 -13.37 12.22
CA SER A 377 0.03 -13.90 11.43
C SER A 377 0.41 -14.39 10.04
N VAL A 378 1.60 -14.01 9.54
CA VAL A 378 2.04 -14.35 8.18
C VAL A 378 2.54 -15.77 8.13
N ASP A 379 1.82 -16.61 7.38
CA ASP A 379 2.29 -17.91 6.91
C ASP A 379 2.74 -17.77 5.46
N SER A 380 3.96 -18.17 5.14
CA SER A 380 4.43 -18.22 3.76
C SER A 380 5.20 -19.49 3.46
N LYS A 381 5.29 -19.80 2.17
CA LYS A 381 6.11 -20.87 1.64
C LYS A 381 6.74 -20.39 0.34
N GLY A 382 8.05 -20.59 0.21
CA GLY A 382 8.73 -20.15 -0.99
C GLY A 382 9.98 -20.97 -1.29
N ASN A 383 10.48 -20.71 -2.47
CA ASN A 383 11.75 -21.23 -2.94
C ASN A 383 12.50 -20.11 -3.69
N CYS A 384 13.83 -20.12 -3.51
CA CYS A 384 14.75 -19.28 -4.27
C CYS A 384 15.80 -20.15 -4.92
N GLU A 385 16.27 -19.73 -6.09
CA GLU A 385 17.31 -20.38 -6.85
C GLU A 385 18.25 -19.34 -7.44
N SER A 386 19.55 -19.57 -7.33
CA SER A 386 20.57 -18.76 -8.00
C SER A 386 21.28 -19.58 -9.07
N GLY A 387 21.83 -18.90 -10.08
CA GLY A 387 22.93 -19.40 -10.86
C GLY A 387 24.27 -19.29 -10.09
N GLN A 388 25.30 -18.90 -10.78
CA GLN A 388 26.60 -18.64 -10.14
C GLN A 388 26.48 -17.51 -9.11
N ILE A 389 26.96 -17.78 -7.92
CA ILE A 389 26.94 -16.83 -6.81
C ILE A 389 28.26 -16.90 -6.04
N LYS A 390 28.77 -15.75 -5.63
CA LYS A 390 29.93 -15.67 -4.74
C LYS A 390 29.46 -15.52 -3.31
N VAL A 391 30.09 -16.25 -2.42
CA VAL A 391 29.87 -16.17 -0.98
C VAL A 391 31.19 -15.79 -0.33
N SER A 392 31.24 -14.66 0.33
CA SER A 392 32.42 -14.17 1.02
C SER A 392 32.47 -14.72 2.45
N GLY A 393 33.65 -14.73 3.03
CA GLY A 393 33.87 -15.12 4.41
C GLY A 393 34.58 -16.46 4.58
N VAL A 394 34.44 -17.41 3.64
CA VAL A 394 35.15 -18.72 3.70
C VAL A 394 35.61 -19.14 2.33
N ASP A 395 36.88 -19.49 2.16
CA ASP A 395 37.42 -20.06 0.94
C ASP A 395 37.28 -21.60 0.96
N PHE A 396 36.07 -22.08 0.62
CA PHE A 396 35.81 -23.53 0.57
C PHE A 396 36.63 -24.25 -0.51
N GLU A 397 37.01 -23.57 -1.59
CA GLU A 397 37.86 -24.16 -2.63
C GLU A 397 39.26 -24.42 -2.12
N GLN A 398 39.83 -23.47 -1.37
CA GLN A 398 41.13 -23.65 -0.71
C GLN A 398 41.05 -24.76 0.32
N ILE A 399 39.98 -24.84 1.09
CA ILE A 399 39.78 -25.92 2.08
C ILE A 399 39.74 -27.26 1.35
N ALA A 400 38.93 -27.41 0.27
CA ALA A 400 38.86 -28.66 -0.49
C ALA A 400 40.21 -29.08 -1.09
N LYS A 401 40.95 -28.15 -1.72
CA LYS A 401 42.30 -28.41 -2.27
C LYS A 401 43.30 -28.82 -1.21
N THR A 402 43.13 -28.29 -0.02
CA THR A 402 44.07 -28.60 1.07
C THR A 402 43.73 -29.94 1.71
N VAL A 403 42.43 -30.27 1.82
CA VAL A 403 42.00 -31.61 2.26
C VAL A 403 42.56 -32.70 1.35
N ASP A 404 42.64 -32.49 0.03
CA ASP A 404 43.26 -33.44 -0.90
C ASP A 404 44.78 -33.63 -0.68
N LYS A 405 45.47 -32.61 -0.16
CA LYS A 405 46.91 -32.62 0.09
C LYS A 405 47.30 -33.10 1.48
N ILE A 406 46.33 -33.25 2.38
CA ILE A 406 46.58 -33.63 3.76
C ILE A 406 47.00 -35.09 3.84
N ASN A 407 48.17 -35.34 4.47
CA ASN A 407 48.64 -36.66 4.79
C ASN A 407 48.43 -37.02 6.28
N ASP A 408 48.10 -36.01 7.09
CA ASP A 408 47.89 -36.16 8.52
C ASP A 408 46.77 -35.27 9.05
N PHE A 409 46.20 -35.69 10.16
CA PHE A 409 45.04 -35.05 10.79
C PHE A 409 45.34 -33.66 11.41
N GLN A 410 46.57 -33.46 11.93
CA GLN A 410 46.93 -32.18 12.53
C GLN A 410 46.97 -31.07 11.51
N SER A 411 47.37 -31.38 10.29
CA SER A 411 47.34 -30.44 9.17
C SER A 411 45.91 -30.00 8.82
N LEU A 412 44.93 -30.91 8.88
CA LEU A 412 43.51 -30.58 8.65
C LEU A 412 42.99 -29.64 9.72
N ILE A 413 43.23 -29.92 11.00
CA ILE A 413 42.77 -29.04 12.10
C ILE A 413 43.44 -27.67 12.01
N LYS A 414 44.72 -27.60 11.66
CA LYS A 414 45.44 -26.33 11.48
C LYS A 414 44.83 -25.48 10.35
N ILE A 415 44.28 -26.10 9.32
CA ILE A 415 43.67 -25.39 8.18
C ILE A 415 42.32 -24.82 8.55
N ILE A 416 41.52 -25.62 9.23
CA ILE A 416 40.17 -25.16 9.69
C ILE A 416 40.34 -24.07 10.76
N ASN A 417 41.37 -24.16 11.61
CA ASN A 417 41.66 -23.15 12.63
C ASN A 417 42.46 -21.94 12.11
N LYS A 418 43.21 -22.07 11.02
CA LYS A 418 43.89 -20.95 10.36
C LYS A 418 42.89 -20.25 9.50
N LYS A 419 42.35 -19.11 10.04
CA LYS A 419 41.63 -18.05 9.35
C LYS A 419 41.70 -18.10 7.81
N THR A 420 41.04 -19.07 7.19
CA THR A 420 40.62 -19.01 5.78
C THR A 420 39.41 -18.06 5.63
N PHE A 421 39.22 -17.24 6.67
CA PHE A 421 38.20 -16.20 6.70
C PHE A 421 38.68 -14.97 5.93
N GLY A 422 37.81 -14.40 5.11
CA GLY A 422 38.08 -13.18 4.37
C GLY A 422 38.28 -13.38 2.86
N LYS A 423 38.18 -14.63 2.35
CA LYS A 423 38.17 -14.91 0.91
C LYS A 423 36.77 -15.30 0.42
N GLU A 424 36.61 -15.38 -0.88
CA GLU A 424 35.35 -15.67 -1.55
C GLU A 424 35.32 -17.14 -2.00
N SER A 425 34.14 -17.76 -1.86
CA SER A 425 33.81 -19.03 -2.51
C SER A 425 32.78 -18.82 -3.62
N LYS A 426 33.01 -19.47 -4.76
CA LYS A 426 32.05 -19.45 -5.88
C LYS A 426 31.23 -20.73 -5.84
N PHE A 427 29.92 -20.58 -5.86
CA PHE A 427 28.99 -21.68 -6.03
C PHE A 427 28.37 -21.63 -7.43
N ASP A 428 28.18 -22.79 -8.04
CA ASP A 428 27.56 -22.90 -9.36
C ASP A 428 26.04 -22.72 -9.29
N LYS A 429 25.47 -23.10 -8.14
CA LYS A 429 24.03 -23.02 -7.87
C LYS A 429 23.78 -22.99 -6.36
N ILE A 430 22.82 -22.15 -5.93
CA ILE A 430 22.23 -22.22 -4.58
C ILE A 430 20.73 -22.37 -4.73
N THR A 431 20.14 -23.26 -3.93
CA THR A 431 18.70 -23.43 -3.79
C THR A 431 18.29 -23.24 -2.35
N LEU A 432 17.22 -22.51 -2.10
CA LEU A 432 16.65 -22.26 -0.78
C LEU A 432 15.16 -22.58 -0.79
N LYS A 433 14.73 -23.48 0.07
CA LYS A 433 13.30 -23.66 0.40
C LYS A 433 13.04 -23.10 1.77
N PHE A 434 11.93 -22.39 1.93
CA PHE A 434 11.60 -21.79 3.22
C PHE A 434 10.11 -21.79 3.51
N VAL A 435 9.80 -21.68 4.81
CA VAL A 435 8.43 -21.49 5.32
C VAL A 435 8.50 -20.43 6.41
N THR A 436 7.59 -19.44 6.40
CA THR A 436 7.41 -18.56 7.55
C THR A 436 6.18 -18.98 8.35
N LYS A 437 6.30 -18.93 9.66
CA LYS A 437 5.19 -19.21 10.58
C LYS A 437 5.48 -18.60 11.95
N ASN A 438 4.47 -17.93 12.54
CA ASN A 438 4.55 -17.35 13.88
C ASN A 438 5.76 -16.39 14.08
N GLY A 439 6.12 -15.63 13.05
CA GLY A 439 7.27 -14.70 13.09
C GLY A 439 8.63 -15.35 12.93
N TYR A 440 8.68 -16.64 12.61
CA TYR A 440 9.92 -17.36 12.30
C TYR A 440 10.00 -17.65 10.80
N PHE A 441 11.18 -17.48 10.24
CA PHE A 441 11.57 -17.93 8.90
C PHE A 441 12.36 -19.23 9.04
N TYR A 442 11.81 -20.34 8.55
CA TYR A 442 12.43 -21.66 8.59
C TYR A 442 13.09 -21.97 7.26
N ILE A 443 14.37 -22.27 7.28
CA ILE A 443 15.18 -22.72 6.13
C ILE A 443 15.03 -24.25 6.02
N LYS A 444 14.57 -24.78 4.84
CA LYS A 444 14.23 -26.22 4.67
C LYS A 444 14.45 -26.75 3.25
N PRO A 445 15.60 -27.23 2.85
CA PRO A 445 16.97 -26.82 3.17
C PRO A 445 17.42 -25.61 2.31
N LEU A 446 18.58 -25.05 2.67
CA LEU A 446 19.42 -24.28 1.77
C LEU A 446 20.52 -25.23 1.28
N GLU A 447 20.66 -25.40 -0.03
CA GLU A 447 21.69 -26.21 -0.65
C GLU A 447 22.55 -25.35 -1.57
N ALA A 448 23.87 -25.45 -1.44
CA ALA A 448 24.83 -24.77 -2.30
C ALA A 448 25.76 -25.78 -2.95
N PHE A 449 25.90 -25.72 -4.26
CA PHE A 449 26.62 -26.68 -5.07
C PHE A 449 27.85 -26.05 -5.71
N HIS A 450 28.97 -26.69 -5.53
CA HIS A 450 30.23 -26.43 -6.22
C HIS A 450 30.84 -27.78 -6.66
N LYS A 451 31.69 -27.77 -7.70
CA LYS A 451 32.30 -29.02 -8.21
C LYS A 451 32.94 -29.89 -7.11
N ASN A 452 33.56 -29.25 -6.12
CA ASN A 452 34.31 -29.91 -5.04
C ASN A 452 33.59 -29.85 -3.68
N LEU A 453 32.40 -29.28 -3.59
CA LEU A 453 31.68 -29.06 -2.34
C LEU A 453 30.17 -29.07 -2.54
N THR A 454 29.47 -29.71 -1.61
CA THR A 454 28.04 -29.49 -1.43
C THR A 454 27.81 -29.03 -0.01
N LEU A 455 27.12 -27.88 0.17
CA LEU A 455 26.71 -27.39 1.47
C LEU A 455 25.19 -27.59 1.59
N SER A 456 24.75 -28.18 2.70
CA SER A 456 23.34 -28.32 3.04
C SER A 456 23.11 -27.71 4.42
N SER A 457 22.15 -26.78 4.51
CA SER A 457 21.87 -26.02 5.73
C SER A 457 20.39 -26.08 6.07
N ASN A 458 20.10 -26.24 7.35
CA ASN A 458 18.74 -26.08 7.90
C ASN A 458 18.79 -25.10 9.06
N GLY A 459 17.70 -24.38 9.29
CA GLY A 459 17.73 -23.44 10.40
C GLY A 459 16.45 -22.64 10.52
N LYS A 460 16.52 -21.67 11.40
CA LYS A 460 15.43 -20.73 11.64
C LYS A 460 15.95 -19.34 11.96
N PHE A 461 15.22 -18.35 11.52
CA PHE A 461 15.46 -16.94 11.82
C PHE A 461 14.22 -16.34 12.48
N ASN A 462 14.38 -15.76 13.66
CA ASN A 462 13.32 -15.03 14.33
C ASN A 462 13.29 -13.59 13.78
N ILE A 463 12.28 -13.27 12.98
CA ILE A 463 12.14 -11.97 12.29
C ILE A 463 12.01 -10.80 13.29
N LEU A 464 11.35 -11.03 14.43
CA LEU A 464 11.09 -9.98 15.41
C LEU A 464 12.24 -9.71 16.37
N LYS A 465 13.06 -10.73 16.63
CA LYS A 465 14.19 -10.66 17.56
C LYS A 465 15.55 -10.53 16.85
N ASP A 466 15.55 -10.57 15.53
CA ASP A 466 16.77 -10.62 14.71
C ASP A 466 17.74 -11.68 15.19
N TYR A 467 17.28 -12.92 15.32
CA TYR A 467 18.07 -14.02 15.86
C TYR A 467 18.08 -15.22 14.92
N LEU A 468 19.27 -15.59 14.43
CA LEU A 468 19.53 -16.71 13.53
C LEU A 468 20.00 -17.95 14.31
N THR A 469 19.51 -19.12 13.89
CA THR A 469 20.10 -20.43 14.22
C THR A 469 20.19 -21.22 12.92
N LEU A 470 21.39 -21.55 12.48
CA LEU A 470 21.63 -22.26 11.22
C LEU A 470 22.63 -23.41 11.46
N ASP A 471 22.21 -24.61 11.12
CA ASP A 471 23.01 -25.82 11.16
C ASP A 471 23.32 -26.24 9.72
N SER A 472 24.61 -26.30 9.38
CA SER A 472 25.07 -26.60 8.03
C SER A 472 26.02 -27.79 8.04
N LYS A 473 25.95 -28.60 6.97
CA LYS A 473 26.88 -29.69 6.71
C LYS A 473 27.58 -29.46 5.37
N ALA A 474 28.89 -29.35 5.40
CA ALA A 474 29.75 -29.20 4.23
C ALA A 474 30.35 -30.56 3.83
N TYR A 475 29.94 -31.05 2.66
CA TYR A 475 30.42 -32.31 2.08
C TYR A 475 31.50 -32.01 1.04
N PHE A 476 32.74 -32.36 1.31
CA PHE A 476 33.87 -32.16 0.40
C PHE A 476 34.00 -33.34 -0.56
N LYS A 477 34.04 -33.06 -1.87
CA LYS A 477 34.36 -34.03 -2.91
C LYS A 477 35.87 -33.96 -3.18
N THR A 478 36.61 -34.96 -2.74
CA THR A 478 38.06 -35.00 -2.89
C THR A 478 38.48 -36.21 -3.74
N THR A 479 39.63 -36.13 -4.40
CA THR A 479 40.13 -37.23 -5.21
C THR A 479 40.73 -38.35 -4.38
N LYS A 480 41.29 -37.99 -3.24
CA LYS A 480 42.01 -38.93 -2.34
C LYS A 480 41.06 -39.65 -1.37
N TYR A 481 40.03 -38.96 -0.91
CA TYR A 481 39.09 -39.47 0.10
C TYR A 481 37.67 -39.46 -0.47
N LYS A 482 37.21 -40.64 -0.95
CA LYS A 482 35.88 -40.73 -1.63
C LYS A 482 34.68 -40.50 -0.71
N ASP A 483 34.84 -40.75 0.62
CA ASP A 483 33.73 -40.71 1.59
C ASP A 483 34.11 -39.91 2.84
N LEU A 484 34.56 -38.66 2.69
CA LEU A 484 34.81 -37.80 3.84
C LEU A 484 33.49 -37.46 4.54
N PRO A 485 33.43 -37.59 5.88
CA PRO A 485 32.31 -37.08 6.64
C PRO A 485 32.14 -35.58 6.47
N ALA A 486 30.92 -35.12 6.64
CA ALA A 486 30.62 -33.70 6.57
C ALA A 486 31.30 -32.93 7.71
N VAL A 487 31.70 -31.72 7.41
CA VAL A 487 32.07 -30.72 8.42
C VAL A 487 30.81 -29.98 8.83
N GLY A 488 30.47 -30.07 10.12
CA GLY A 488 29.38 -29.27 10.70
C GLY A 488 29.80 -27.82 10.86
N ILE A 489 28.89 -26.89 10.51
CA ILE A 489 29.06 -25.44 10.68
C ILE A 489 27.79 -24.93 11.34
N ASN A 490 27.87 -24.48 12.58
CA ASN A 490 26.76 -23.95 13.33
C ASN A 490 26.89 -22.44 13.46
N MET A 491 25.83 -21.72 13.12
CA MET A 491 25.74 -20.27 13.27
C MET A 491 24.58 -19.91 14.19
N THR A 492 24.84 -19.12 15.22
CA THR A 492 23.84 -18.69 16.18
C THR A 492 24.04 -17.24 16.58
N GLY A 493 22.95 -16.48 16.78
CA GLY A 493 23.04 -15.10 17.24
C GLY A 493 22.32 -14.09 16.36
N PRO A 494 22.58 -12.79 16.57
CA PRO A 494 22.06 -11.72 15.72
C PRO A 494 22.53 -11.89 14.26
N SER A 495 21.63 -11.59 13.30
CA SER A 495 21.95 -11.77 11.87
C SER A 495 23.16 -10.95 11.42
N ALA A 496 23.38 -9.78 12.02
CA ALA A 496 24.50 -8.90 11.70
C ALA A 496 25.86 -9.41 12.19
N ASN A 497 25.91 -10.26 13.21
CA ASN A 497 27.16 -10.80 13.78
C ASN A 497 26.93 -12.15 14.46
N PRO A 498 26.65 -13.23 13.69
CA PRO A 498 26.43 -14.54 14.26
C PRO A 498 27.72 -15.15 14.77
N GLU A 499 27.64 -15.89 15.88
CA GLU A 499 28.70 -16.75 16.35
C GLU A 499 28.79 -18.01 15.46
N VAL A 500 29.98 -18.31 14.96
CA VAL A 500 30.24 -19.47 14.09
C VAL A 500 31.07 -20.49 14.83
N SER A 501 30.60 -21.73 14.90
CA SER A 501 31.32 -22.87 15.46
C SER A 501 31.39 -24.03 14.46
N TYR A 502 32.43 -24.85 14.58
CA TYR A 502 32.68 -25.98 13.68
C TYR A 502 32.60 -27.29 14.46
N ASP A 503 31.81 -28.23 13.91
CA ASP A 503 31.77 -29.61 14.40
C ASP A 503 32.57 -30.53 13.47
N LEU A 504 33.67 -31.05 13.99
CA LEU A 504 34.60 -31.93 13.30
C LEU A 504 34.57 -33.36 13.86
N SER A 505 33.62 -33.71 14.70
CA SER A 505 33.56 -34.97 15.41
C SER A 505 33.51 -36.17 14.46
N GLU A 506 32.64 -36.17 13.47
CA GLU A 506 32.54 -37.25 12.46
C GLU A 506 33.83 -37.40 11.65
N LEU A 507 34.45 -36.27 11.28
CA LEU A 507 35.70 -36.26 10.52
C LEU A 507 36.88 -36.78 11.36
N LYS A 508 36.95 -36.38 12.63
CA LYS A 508 37.97 -36.89 13.59
C LYS A 508 37.86 -38.40 13.75
N GLN A 509 36.65 -38.91 13.94
CA GLN A 509 36.40 -40.34 14.12
C GLN A 509 36.79 -41.16 12.89
N LYS A 510 36.51 -40.70 11.67
CA LYS A 510 36.87 -41.40 10.43
C LYS A 510 38.37 -41.44 10.23
N ILE A 511 39.06 -40.31 10.37
CA ILE A 511 40.54 -40.26 10.23
C ILE A 511 41.20 -41.13 11.26
N PHE A 512 40.69 -41.17 12.48
CA PHE A 512 41.15 -42.06 13.53
C PHE A 512 41.02 -43.53 13.09
N ASN A 513 39.82 -43.95 12.64
CA ASN A 513 39.57 -45.32 12.22
C ASN A 513 40.44 -45.74 11.02
N GLU A 514 40.70 -44.86 10.07
CA GLU A 514 41.57 -45.13 8.93
C GLU A 514 43.06 -45.20 9.34
N GLY A 515 43.49 -44.34 10.24
CA GLY A 515 44.81 -44.38 10.82
C GLY A 515 45.07 -45.69 11.56
N VAL A 516 44.13 -46.14 12.38
CA VAL A 516 44.19 -47.43 13.09
C VAL A 516 44.23 -48.61 12.11
N LYS A 517 43.37 -48.58 11.07
CA LYS A 517 43.37 -49.63 10.03
C LYS A 517 44.67 -49.69 9.26
N LYS A 518 45.35 -48.58 9.01
CA LYS A 518 46.66 -48.55 8.34
C LYS A 518 47.74 -49.13 9.23
N ILE A 519 47.77 -48.78 10.51
CA ILE A 519 48.68 -49.32 11.48
C ILE A 519 48.50 -50.84 11.60
N LEU A 520 47.27 -51.34 11.67
CA LEU A 520 46.95 -52.75 11.74
C LEU A 520 47.34 -53.54 10.46
N LYS A 521 47.22 -52.89 9.26
CA LYS A 521 47.64 -53.51 8.00
C LYS A 521 49.17 -53.58 7.81
N GLU A 522 49.88 -52.57 8.27
CA GLU A 522 51.37 -52.53 8.16
C GLU A 522 52.08 -53.49 9.14
N LYS A 523 51.40 -53.86 10.23
CA LYS A 523 51.96 -54.79 11.25
C LYS A 523 51.17 -56.11 11.25
N LYS A 524 51.51 -57.01 10.32
CA LYS A 524 50.87 -58.32 10.14
C LYS A 524 51.08 -59.31 11.34
N SER A 525 51.68 -58.94 12.45
CA SER A 525 52.02 -59.89 13.56
C SER A 525 52.30 -59.22 14.93
N ILE A 526 51.56 -58.17 15.33
CA ILE A 526 51.80 -57.60 16.67
C ILE A 526 50.42 -57.56 17.40
N VAL A 527 50.44 -58.27 18.57
CA VAL A 527 49.49 -57.96 19.66
C VAL A 527 49.64 -56.48 19.95
N VAL A 528 48.59 -55.71 19.70
CA VAL A 528 48.62 -54.24 19.87
C VAL A 528 48.66 -53.98 21.35
N ASP A 529 49.88 -53.64 21.85
CA ASP A 529 50.08 -53.21 23.22
C ASP A 529 49.26 -51.90 23.44
N PRO A 530 48.35 -51.86 24.42
CA PRO A 530 47.57 -50.67 24.76
C PRO A 530 48.45 -49.43 25.01
N ASP A 531 49.69 -49.63 25.52
CA ASP A 531 50.61 -48.54 25.82
C ASP A 531 51.17 -47.87 24.54
N VAL A 532 51.40 -48.64 23.47
CA VAL A 532 51.87 -48.11 22.18
C VAL A 532 50.74 -47.23 21.52
N ILE A 533 49.51 -47.67 21.70
CA ILE A 533 48.38 -46.90 21.25
C ILE A 533 48.26 -45.62 22.08
N ASN A 534 48.39 -45.72 23.37
CA ASN A 534 48.29 -44.58 24.29
C ASN A 534 49.43 -43.58 24.07
N ASP A 535 50.61 -44.01 23.78
CA ASP A 535 51.76 -43.16 23.48
C ASP A 535 51.65 -42.48 22.14
N PHE A 536 51.07 -43.13 21.12
CA PHE A 536 50.73 -42.52 19.84
C PHE A 536 49.71 -41.44 20.02
N PHE A 537 48.68 -41.65 20.85
CA PHE A 537 47.65 -40.66 21.12
C PHE A 537 48.12 -39.51 22.00
N LYS A 538 48.89 -39.75 23.06
CA LYS A 538 49.54 -38.72 23.88
C LYS A 538 50.46 -37.83 23.04
N LYS A 539 51.23 -38.41 22.15
CA LYS A 539 52.20 -37.71 21.31
C LYS A 539 51.52 -36.87 20.21
N ASN A 540 50.36 -37.31 19.67
CA ASN A 540 49.72 -36.68 18.54
C ASN A 540 48.48 -35.84 18.89
N LEU A 541 47.82 -36.09 20.03
CA LEU A 541 46.54 -35.42 20.38
C LEU A 541 46.60 -34.59 21.68
N LYS A 542 47.72 -34.63 22.44
CA LYS A 542 47.90 -33.88 23.72
C LYS A 542 46.72 -34.05 24.71
N LYS A 543 46.00 -35.15 24.69
CA LYS A 543 44.96 -35.50 25.66
C LYS A 543 45.10 -36.96 26.06
N GLU A 544 44.93 -37.24 27.37
CA GLU A 544 44.79 -38.58 27.88
C GLU A 544 43.59 -39.28 27.28
N PHE A 545 43.80 -40.44 26.74
CA PHE A 545 42.78 -41.28 26.12
C PHE A 545 42.62 -42.54 26.99
N ASP A 546 41.36 -42.94 27.25
CA ASP A 546 41.02 -44.11 28.03
C ASP A 546 41.05 -45.36 27.12
N PRO A 547 42.05 -46.26 27.27
CA PRO A 547 42.23 -47.46 26.44
C PRO A 547 41.05 -48.45 26.55
N SER A 548 40.29 -48.45 27.66
CA SER A 548 39.19 -49.39 27.89
C SER A 548 38.03 -49.13 26.90
N LYS A 549 37.84 -47.88 26.46
CA LYS A 549 36.82 -47.51 25.46
C LYS A 549 37.14 -47.97 24.03
N ILE A 550 38.39 -48.38 23.78
CA ILE A 550 38.78 -48.95 22.48
C ILE A 550 38.38 -50.43 22.43
N ILE A 551 38.52 -51.15 23.54
CA ILE A 551 38.24 -52.60 23.64
C ILE A 551 36.72 -52.84 23.48
N ASP A 552 35.88 -52.00 24.10
CA ASP A 552 34.41 -52.05 23.95
C ASP A 552 33.91 -51.69 22.53
N PHE A 553 34.74 -51.03 21.75
CA PHE A 553 34.40 -50.68 20.35
C PHE A 553 34.79 -51.78 19.34
N PHE A 554 35.66 -52.72 19.74
CA PHE A 554 36.13 -53.84 18.91
C PHE A 554 35.60 -55.21 19.37
N SER A 555 34.88 -55.30 20.50
CA SER A 555 34.14 -56.46 20.96
C SER A 555 32.70 -56.45 20.45
#